data_89bee63b17fa3739350fa5a928d82ec3
#
_entry.id   89bee63b17fa3739350fa5a928d82ec3
#
_cell.length_a   1.000
_cell.length_b   1.000
_cell.length_c   1.000
_cell.angle_alpha   90.00
_cell.angle_beta   90.00
_cell.angle_gamma   90.00
#
_symmetry.space_group_name_H-M   'P 1'
#
loop_
_entity.id
_entity.type
_entity.pdbx_description
1 polymer ?
#
loop_
_entity_poly.entity_id
_entity_poly.type
_entity_poly.pdbx_seq_one_letter_code
_entity_poly.pdbx_strand_id
1 'polypeptide(L)'
;MNNGELRKDRFAPLTYEQMYGVEEPEPDGRPLELEIDSLVPFPNQPFNPYKEDEMAKMVESIQENGVISPIIVRPRADGEAYEIISGHNRVEACRRAGICQIPSFIREVDDDTAVILMVDSNLRQREKPTEIEKARAFEMKLEAIKRQGARTDLTSSQLGMKLKGKQSLDQIADATGDSRNTIHRYIRLNRLIPSLQDSVEKGKLAFTPAVALSYLNPGDQEIVQEVMEREETSPSLSQAQKLKKMASDGTIDDKKIVDVLTVQKPMYETITFRFNTVEEYFPEGTTGKQMQEIIMGLLRDYQERWQKKREQAKEQER
;
A
#
# COMPACT_ATOMS: atom_id res chain seq x y z
N MET A 1 -20.42 -50.30 -2.36
CA MET A 1 -20.44 -49.71 -1.03
C MET A 1 -19.89 -48.27 -1.15
N ASN A 2 -20.77 -47.35 -0.98
CA ASN A 2 -20.64 -45.90 -0.77
C ASN A 2 -19.44 -45.11 -1.35
N ASN A 3 -19.63 -44.62 -2.59
CA ASN A 3 -18.81 -43.54 -3.22
C ASN A 3 -19.65 -42.28 -3.47
N GLY A 4 -20.62 -41.98 -2.59
CA GLY A 4 -21.59 -40.89 -2.83
C GLY A 4 -21.54 -39.66 -1.92
N GLU A 5 -20.69 -39.63 -0.89
CA GLU A 5 -20.77 -38.58 0.16
C GLU A 5 -19.64 -37.53 0.14
N LEU A 6 -18.65 -37.63 -0.73
CA LEU A 6 -17.46 -36.73 -0.71
C LEU A 6 -17.51 -35.53 -1.62
N ARG A 7 -18.65 -35.17 -2.23
CA ARG A 7 -18.73 -34.03 -3.16
C ARG A 7 -19.66 -32.87 -2.76
N LYS A 8 -20.35 -32.96 -1.61
CA LYS A 8 -21.26 -31.89 -1.17
C LYS A 8 -20.60 -30.76 -0.37
N ASP A 9 -19.43 -30.96 0.22
CA ASP A 9 -18.81 -29.97 1.11
C ASP A 9 -17.82 -29.00 0.43
N ARG A 10 -17.64 -29.09 -0.89
CA ARG A 10 -16.70 -28.19 -1.62
C ARG A 10 -17.25 -26.79 -1.90
N PHE A 11 -18.53 -26.57 -1.67
CA PHE A 11 -19.21 -25.30 -1.94
C PHE A 11 -20.16 -24.89 -0.79
N ALA A 12 -19.86 -25.26 0.44
CA ALA A 12 -20.52 -24.63 1.56
C ALA A 12 -20.18 -23.13 1.54
N PRO A 13 -21.17 -22.23 1.51
CA PRO A 13 -20.90 -20.80 1.58
C PRO A 13 -20.10 -20.52 2.85
N LEU A 14 -19.04 -19.70 2.72
CA LEU A 14 -18.25 -19.27 3.87
C LEU A 14 -19.17 -18.64 4.91
N THR A 15 -18.94 -18.96 6.18
CA THR A 15 -19.69 -18.33 7.27
C THR A 15 -19.34 -16.84 7.35
N TYR A 16 -20.20 -16.05 7.98
CA TYR A 16 -19.96 -14.64 8.21
C TYR A 16 -18.62 -14.39 8.91
N GLU A 17 -18.29 -15.16 9.92
CA GLU A 17 -17.02 -15.10 10.65
C GLU A 17 -15.82 -15.44 9.76
N GLN A 18 -15.94 -16.44 8.88
CA GLN A 18 -14.89 -16.78 7.89
C GLN A 18 -14.68 -15.67 6.84
N MET A 19 -15.75 -14.98 6.43
CA MET A 19 -15.67 -13.91 5.45
C MET A 19 -15.19 -12.58 6.04
N TYR A 20 -15.58 -12.26 7.26
CA TYR A 20 -15.40 -10.93 7.84
C TYR A 20 -14.57 -10.91 9.13
N GLY A 21 -14.30 -12.09 9.74
CA GLY A 21 -13.48 -12.23 10.93
C GLY A 21 -14.06 -11.60 12.20
N VAL A 22 -15.38 -11.46 12.26
CA VAL A 22 -16.16 -10.99 13.41
C VAL A 22 -17.29 -11.97 13.67
N GLU A 23 -17.65 -12.16 14.95
CA GLU A 23 -18.75 -13.05 15.32
C GLU A 23 -20.05 -12.66 14.60
N GLU A 24 -20.79 -13.67 14.16
CA GLU A 24 -22.08 -13.50 13.54
C GLU A 24 -23.05 -12.86 14.54
N PRO A 25 -23.77 -11.80 14.19
CA PRO A 25 -24.78 -11.26 15.09
C PRO A 25 -26.06 -12.07 14.96
N GLU A 26 -26.59 -12.56 16.05
CA GLU A 26 -27.95 -13.00 16.08
C GLU A 26 -28.95 -11.83 16.01
N PRO A 27 -30.06 -11.91 15.27
CA PRO A 27 -30.92 -13.07 15.11
C PRO A 27 -31.09 -13.52 13.64
N ASP A 28 -31.14 -14.80 13.41
CA ASP A 28 -31.48 -15.51 12.18
C ASP A 28 -30.44 -15.70 11.06
N GLY A 29 -29.22 -15.17 11.11
CA GLY A 29 -28.08 -15.57 10.25
C GLY A 29 -28.32 -15.70 8.74
N ARG A 30 -29.51 -15.33 8.22
CA ARG A 30 -29.85 -15.42 6.81
C ARG A 30 -29.76 -14.06 6.14
N PRO A 31 -29.13 -13.97 4.95
CA PRO A 31 -29.15 -12.75 4.18
C PRO A 31 -30.59 -12.44 3.72
N LEU A 32 -30.94 -11.16 3.70
CA LEU A 32 -32.19 -10.65 3.16
C LEU A 32 -31.96 -10.17 1.74
N GLU A 33 -32.91 -10.41 0.84
CA GLU A 33 -32.89 -9.85 -0.51
C GLU A 33 -33.31 -8.36 -0.44
N LEU A 34 -32.40 -7.47 -0.80
CA LEU A 34 -32.66 -6.04 -0.88
C LEU A 34 -32.68 -5.56 -2.33
N GLU A 35 -33.59 -4.63 -2.62
CA GLU A 35 -33.63 -3.95 -3.92
C GLU A 35 -32.36 -3.10 -4.10
N ILE A 36 -31.70 -3.25 -5.26
CA ILE A 36 -30.46 -2.54 -5.56
C ILE A 36 -30.66 -1.03 -5.58
N ASP A 37 -31.85 -0.56 -5.95
CA ASP A 37 -32.19 0.87 -5.98
C ASP A 37 -32.32 1.49 -4.57
N SER A 38 -32.51 0.66 -3.54
CA SER A 38 -32.49 1.12 -2.14
C SER A 38 -31.08 1.26 -1.56
N LEU A 39 -30.03 0.89 -2.34
CA LEU A 39 -28.66 0.88 -1.88
C LEU A 39 -27.91 2.14 -2.29
N VAL A 40 -27.28 2.78 -1.31
CA VAL A 40 -26.41 3.96 -1.53
C VAL A 40 -24.97 3.65 -1.16
N PRO A 41 -23.99 4.23 -1.89
CA PRO A 41 -22.58 3.98 -1.58
C PRO A 41 -22.19 4.60 -0.23
N PHE A 42 -21.20 3.99 0.44
CA PHE A 42 -20.59 4.54 1.63
C PHE A 42 -19.87 5.85 1.31
N PRO A 43 -20.07 6.94 2.09
CA PRO A 43 -19.43 8.22 1.82
C PRO A 43 -17.90 8.11 1.98
N ASN A 44 -17.16 8.75 1.06
CA ASN A 44 -15.71 8.87 1.12
C ASN A 44 -14.96 7.53 1.21
N GLN A 45 -15.53 6.45 0.65
CA GLN A 45 -14.82 5.16 0.65
C GLN A 45 -13.44 5.29 -0.04
N PRO A 46 -12.37 4.73 0.55
CA PRO A 46 -11.01 4.93 0.07
C PRO A 46 -10.63 4.05 -1.13
N PHE A 47 -11.45 3.06 -1.46
CA PHE A 47 -11.14 2.04 -2.47
C PHE A 47 -11.76 2.38 -3.82
N ASN A 48 -10.95 2.32 -4.88
CA ASN A 48 -11.40 2.55 -6.24
C ASN A 48 -12.33 1.41 -6.71
N PRO A 49 -13.28 1.66 -7.62
CA PRO A 49 -14.01 0.60 -8.31
C PRO A 49 -13.04 -0.34 -9.03
N TYR A 50 -13.47 -1.57 -9.27
CA TYR A 50 -12.72 -2.50 -10.11
C TYR A 50 -12.53 -1.96 -11.51
N LYS A 51 -11.38 -2.29 -12.12
CA LYS A 51 -11.13 -2.00 -13.53
C LYS A 51 -12.13 -2.75 -14.40
N GLU A 52 -12.32 -2.28 -15.62
CA GLU A 52 -13.35 -2.83 -16.52
C GLU A 52 -13.21 -4.33 -16.75
N ASP A 53 -11.96 -4.83 -16.91
CA ASP A 53 -11.69 -6.26 -17.09
C ASP A 53 -12.06 -7.11 -15.86
N GLU A 54 -11.83 -6.59 -14.66
CA GLU A 54 -12.18 -7.25 -13.39
C GLU A 54 -13.70 -7.20 -13.17
N MET A 55 -14.31 -6.06 -13.49
CA MET A 55 -15.75 -5.87 -13.40
C MET A 55 -16.49 -6.79 -14.37
N ALA A 56 -16.01 -6.92 -15.62
CA ALA A 56 -16.61 -7.82 -16.61
C ALA A 56 -16.61 -9.28 -16.13
N LYS A 57 -15.49 -9.75 -15.55
CA LYS A 57 -15.41 -11.09 -14.96
C LYS A 57 -16.39 -11.29 -13.80
N MET A 58 -16.56 -10.25 -12.96
CA MET A 58 -17.52 -10.31 -11.86
C MET A 58 -18.96 -10.36 -12.37
N VAL A 59 -19.30 -9.60 -13.41
CA VAL A 59 -20.61 -9.63 -14.07
C VAL A 59 -20.90 -11.03 -14.62
N GLU A 60 -19.95 -11.61 -15.36
CA GLU A 60 -20.07 -12.96 -15.92
C GLU A 60 -20.30 -14.01 -14.81
N SER A 61 -19.49 -13.96 -13.75
CA SER A 61 -19.63 -14.86 -12.60
C SER A 61 -20.99 -14.73 -11.90
N ILE A 62 -21.51 -13.51 -11.77
CA ILE A 62 -22.83 -13.26 -11.16
C ILE A 62 -23.97 -13.73 -12.07
N GLN A 63 -23.83 -13.60 -13.37
CA GLN A 63 -24.82 -14.12 -14.33
C GLN A 63 -24.90 -15.64 -14.33
N GLU A 64 -23.76 -16.32 -14.15
CA GLU A 64 -23.69 -17.78 -14.15
C GLU A 64 -24.09 -18.40 -12.80
N ASN A 65 -23.65 -17.81 -11.68
CA ASN A 65 -23.70 -18.45 -10.36
C ASN A 65 -24.57 -17.67 -9.35
N GLY A 66 -25.10 -16.50 -9.73
CA GLY A 66 -25.71 -15.57 -8.78
C GLY A 66 -24.69 -14.92 -7.84
N VAL A 67 -25.20 -14.18 -6.86
CA VAL A 67 -24.36 -13.55 -5.81
C VAL A 67 -24.09 -14.55 -4.70
N ILE A 68 -22.94 -15.20 -4.73
CA ILE A 68 -22.56 -16.23 -3.75
C ILE A 68 -22.31 -15.65 -2.37
N SER A 69 -21.66 -14.48 -2.31
CA SER A 69 -21.33 -13.79 -1.05
C SER A 69 -22.25 -12.60 -0.83
N PRO A 70 -23.09 -12.58 0.20
CA PRO A 70 -23.96 -11.43 0.53
C PRO A 70 -23.14 -10.16 0.77
N ILE A 71 -23.73 -9.00 0.50
CA ILE A 71 -23.16 -7.71 0.86
C ILE A 71 -23.47 -7.36 2.31
N ILE A 72 -22.76 -6.37 2.88
CA ILE A 72 -23.06 -5.81 4.19
C ILE A 72 -23.55 -4.39 4.01
N VAL A 73 -24.68 -4.09 4.63
CA VAL A 73 -25.30 -2.77 4.60
C VAL A 73 -25.70 -2.33 5.99
N ARG A 74 -25.94 -1.03 6.18
CA ARG A 74 -26.60 -0.50 7.37
C ARG A 74 -27.80 0.38 6.96
N PRO A 75 -28.87 0.46 7.78
CA PRO A 75 -29.95 1.38 7.53
C PRO A 75 -29.44 2.82 7.68
N ARG A 76 -29.90 3.72 6.82
CA ARG A 76 -29.70 5.16 6.98
C ARG A 76 -30.66 5.73 8.02
N ALA A 77 -30.26 6.86 8.59
CA ALA A 77 -31.07 7.53 9.61
C ALA A 77 -32.45 8.01 9.08
N ASP A 78 -32.59 8.21 7.75
CA ASP A 78 -33.86 8.54 7.09
C ASP A 78 -34.79 7.32 6.95
N GLY A 79 -34.28 6.10 7.11
CA GLY A 79 -35.06 4.86 7.03
C GLY A 79 -35.47 4.45 5.61
N GLU A 80 -35.11 5.23 4.58
CA GLU A 80 -35.56 5.01 3.20
C GLU A 80 -34.55 4.22 2.37
N ALA A 81 -33.25 4.19 2.80
CA ALA A 81 -32.15 3.57 2.05
C ALA A 81 -31.19 2.84 2.99
N TYR A 82 -30.38 1.96 2.38
CA TYR A 82 -29.32 1.25 3.04
C TYR A 82 -27.95 1.70 2.50
N GLU A 83 -27.02 1.97 3.40
CA GLU A 83 -25.66 2.33 3.05
C GLU A 83 -24.78 1.09 2.94
N ILE A 84 -24.06 0.95 1.84
CA ILE A 84 -23.22 -0.22 1.54
C ILE A 84 -21.92 -0.13 2.35
N ILE A 85 -21.72 -0.99 3.34
CA ILE A 85 -20.44 -1.12 4.06
C ILE A 85 -19.45 -1.99 3.27
N SER A 86 -19.89 -3.12 2.72
CA SER A 86 -19.05 -4.03 1.94
C SER A 86 -19.81 -4.58 0.75
N GLY A 87 -19.13 -4.63 -0.42
CA GLY A 87 -19.68 -5.21 -1.64
C GLY A 87 -20.07 -4.23 -2.73
N HIS A 88 -19.57 -2.99 -2.74
CA HIS A 88 -19.83 -1.99 -3.78
C HIS A 88 -19.67 -2.52 -5.21
N ASN A 89 -18.59 -3.28 -5.49
CA ASN A 89 -18.36 -3.87 -6.80
C ASN A 89 -19.38 -4.96 -7.15
N ARG A 90 -19.87 -5.73 -6.15
CA ARG A 90 -20.95 -6.70 -6.35
C ARG A 90 -22.27 -6.02 -6.72
N VAL A 91 -22.60 -4.93 -6.03
CA VAL A 91 -23.78 -4.12 -6.36
C VAL A 91 -23.69 -3.55 -7.77
N GLU A 92 -22.55 -3.00 -8.14
CA GLU A 92 -22.31 -2.48 -9.50
C GLU A 92 -22.40 -3.59 -10.57
N ALA A 93 -21.81 -4.75 -10.31
CA ALA A 93 -21.89 -5.88 -11.20
C ALA A 93 -23.33 -6.42 -11.37
N CYS A 94 -24.11 -6.44 -10.28
CA CYS A 94 -25.56 -6.79 -10.37
C CYS A 94 -26.33 -5.78 -11.20
N ARG A 95 -26.08 -4.48 -11.06
CA ARG A 95 -26.70 -3.45 -11.92
C ARG A 95 -26.39 -3.69 -13.39
N ARG A 96 -25.15 -3.97 -13.73
CA ARG A 96 -24.73 -4.29 -15.11
C ARG A 96 -25.31 -5.61 -15.61
N ALA A 97 -25.50 -6.59 -14.74
CA ALA A 97 -26.11 -7.87 -15.06
C ALA A 97 -27.65 -7.79 -15.18
N GLY A 98 -28.30 -6.66 -14.84
CA GLY A 98 -29.75 -6.50 -14.86
C GLY A 98 -30.46 -7.20 -13.70
N ILE A 99 -29.75 -7.48 -12.60
CA ILE A 99 -30.31 -8.08 -11.38
C ILE A 99 -30.83 -6.96 -10.50
N CYS A 100 -32.06 -7.10 -10.00
CA CYS A 100 -32.72 -6.05 -9.21
C CYS A 100 -32.56 -6.24 -7.70
N GLN A 101 -32.31 -7.46 -7.23
CA GLN A 101 -32.18 -7.80 -5.81
C GLN A 101 -30.83 -8.44 -5.51
N ILE A 102 -30.31 -8.21 -4.30
CA ILE A 102 -29.03 -8.74 -3.87
C ILE A 102 -29.08 -9.23 -2.43
N PRO A 103 -28.55 -10.42 -2.13
CA PRO A 103 -28.50 -10.92 -0.77
C PRO A 103 -27.59 -10.04 0.12
N SER A 104 -28.12 -9.63 1.27
CA SER A 104 -27.56 -8.57 2.10
C SER A 104 -27.67 -8.90 3.58
N PHE A 105 -26.61 -8.65 4.35
CA PHE A 105 -26.67 -8.62 5.81
C PHE A 105 -26.87 -7.19 6.28
N ILE A 106 -27.94 -6.95 7.04
CA ILE A 106 -28.21 -5.64 7.63
C ILE A 106 -27.53 -5.56 8.99
N ARG A 107 -26.76 -4.48 9.22
CA ARG A 107 -26.06 -4.20 10.46
C ARG A 107 -26.47 -2.83 11.01
N GLU A 108 -27.02 -2.80 12.21
CA GLU A 108 -27.25 -1.56 12.94
C GLU A 108 -25.97 -1.15 13.66
N VAL A 109 -25.14 -0.36 13.01
CA VAL A 109 -23.84 0.09 13.54
C VAL A 109 -23.71 1.61 13.39
N ASP A 110 -22.96 2.22 14.30
CA ASP A 110 -22.60 3.63 14.22
C ASP A 110 -21.58 3.91 13.11
N ASP A 111 -21.32 5.20 12.82
CA ASP A 111 -20.44 5.63 11.75
C ASP A 111 -19.02 5.09 11.91
N ASP A 112 -18.47 5.11 13.13
CA ASP A 112 -17.10 4.69 13.37
C ASP A 112 -16.95 3.17 13.22
N THR A 113 -17.91 2.38 13.70
CA THR A 113 -17.96 0.94 13.50
C THR A 113 -18.13 0.58 12.03
N ALA A 114 -18.99 1.31 11.30
CA ALA A 114 -19.17 1.10 9.87
C ALA A 114 -17.88 1.36 9.07
N VAL A 115 -17.13 2.42 9.39
CA VAL A 115 -15.81 2.70 8.79
C VAL A 115 -14.84 1.54 9.06
N ILE A 116 -14.76 1.05 10.30
CA ILE A 116 -13.86 -0.06 10.66
C ILE A 116 -14.21 -1.32 9.87
N LEU A 117 -15.49 -1.69 9.82
CA LEU A 117 -15.96 -2.86 9.07
C LEU A 117 -15.69 -2.72 7.57
N MET A 118 -15.93 -1.54 7.00
CA MET A 118 -15.67 -1.26 5.59
C MET A 118 -14.19 -1.42 5.25
N VAL A 119 -13.30 -0.86 6.05
CA VAL A 119 -11.84 -0.98 5.85
C VAL A 119 -11.39 -2.42 5.98
N ASP A 120 -11.79 -3.12 7.05
CA ASP A 120 -11.34 -4.48 7.32
C ASP A 120 -11.82 -5.47 6.26
N SER A 121 -13.08 -5.38 5.84
CA SER A 121 -13.61 -6.23 4.78
C SER A 121 -12.88 -6.03 3.45
N ASN A 122 -12.60 -4.78 3.07
CA ASN A 122 -11.91 -4.50 1.81
C ASN A 122 -10.44 -4.91 1.84
N LEU A 123 -9.70 -4.67 2.93
CA LEU A 123 -8.29 -5.09 3.05
C LEU A 123 -8.13 -6.61 3.03
N ARG A 124 -9.16 -7.37 3.48
CA ARG A 124 -9.14 -8.85 3.43
C ARG A 124 -9.58 -9.41 2.08
N GLN A 125 -10.57 -8.80 1.44
CA GLN A 125 -11.18 -9.33 0.21
C GLN A 125 -10.46 -8.91 -1.06
N ARG A 126 -9.74 -7.78 -1.07
CA ARG A 126 -8.96 -7.34 -2.22
C ARG A 126 -7.60 -8.01 -2.25
N GLU A 127 -7.28 -8.67 -3.37
CA GLU A 127 -5.95 -9.28 -3.54
C GLU A 127 -4.82 -8.25 -3.46
N LYS A 128 -5.00 -7.06 -4.05
CA LYS A 128 -3.94 -6.04 -4.13
C LYS A 128 -4.53 -4.63 -4.08
N PRO A 129 -4.89 -4.12 -2.89
CA PRO A 129 -5.22 -2.70 -2.77
C PRO A 129 -3.97 -1.85 -3.08
N THR A 130 -4.16 -0.70 -3.75
CA THR A 130 -3.06 0.21 -4.06
C THR A 130 -2.44 0.81 -2.79
N GLU A 131 -1.23 1.36 -2.90
CA GLU A 131 -0.54 1.99 -1.76
C GLU A 131 -1.32 3.20 -1.22
N ILE A 132 -1.99 3.94 -2.11
CA ILE A 132 -2.80 5.10 -1.74
C ILE A 132 -4.15 4.68 -1.14
N GLU A 133 -4.78 3.61 -1.66
CA GLU A 133 -5.98 3.03 -1.03
C GLU A 133 -5.70 2.58 0.40
N LYS A 134 -4.58 1.87 0.63
CA LYS A 134 -4.15 1.49 1.99
C LYS A 134 -3.89 2.71 2.87
N ALA A 135 -3.25 3.75 2.33
CA ALA A 135 -2.96 4.97 3.06
C ALA A 135 -4.24 5.64 3.57
N ARG A 136 -5.23 5.81 2.69
CA ARG A 136 -6.54 6.39 3.02
C ARG A 136 -7.33 5.50 3.99
N ALA A 137 -7.34 4.19 3.75
CA ALA A 137 -8.03 3.21 4.59
C ALA A 137 -7.47 3.19 6.02
N PHE A 138 -6.15 3.16 6.19
CA PHE A 138 -5.53 3.20 7.51
C PHE A 138 -5.78 4.52 8.26
N GLU A 139 -5.76 5.66 7.57
CA GLU A 139 -6.07 6.95 8.20
C GLU A 139 -7.53 6.99 8.67
N MET A 140 -8.49 6.59 7.81
CA MET A 140 -9.91 6.53 8.16
C MET A 140 -10.17 5.60 9.35
N LYS A 141 -9.58 4.41 9.34
CA LYS A 141 -9.72 3.45 10.44
C LYS A 141 -9.11 3.98 11.73
N LEU A 142 -7.91 4.59 11.67
CA LEU A 142 -7.25 5.19 12.84
C LEU A 142 -8.11 6.30 13.46
N GLU A 143 -8.72 7.15 12.64
CA GLU A 143 -9.60 8.21 13.12
C GLU A 143 -10.88 7.67 13.74
N ALA A 144 -11.50 6.65 13.13
CA ALA A 144 -12.68 5.99 13.69
C ALA A 144 -12.40 5.37 15.07
N ILE A 145 -11.31 4.61 15.21
CA ILE A 145 -10.90 4.02 16.50
C ILE A 145 -10.64 5.10 17.55
N LYS A 146 -10.00 6.22 17.18
CA LYS A 146 -9.76 7.35 18.10
C LYS A 146 -11.08 7.98 18.58
N ARG A 147 -12.06 8.17 17.69
CA ARG A 147 -13.38 8.71 18.06
C ARG A 147 -14.15 7.77 18.98
N GLN A 148 -14.15 6.46 18.72
CA GLN A 148 -14.74 5.46 19.62
C GLN A 148 -14.08 5.49 21.01
N GLY A 149 -12.75 5.53 21.07
CA GLY A 149 -12.00 5.63 22.32
C GLY A 149 -12.28 6.92 23.10
N ALA A 150 -12.55 8.04 22.43
CA ALA A 150 -12.89 9.30 23.08
C ALA A 150 -14.32 9.31 23.67
N ARG A 151 -15.26 8.58 23.05
CA ARG A 151 -16.64 8.44 23.56
C ARG A 151 -16.72 7.62 24.84
N THR A 152 -15.87 6.59 24.98
CA THR A 152 -15.82 5.74 26.19
C THR A 152 -15.18 6.40 27.40
N ASP A 153 -14.47 7.53 27.24
CA ASP A 153 -13.68 8.15 28.28
C ASP A 153 -13.96 9.66 28.46
N LEU A 154 -15.16 10.00 28.85
CA LEU A 154 -15.47 11.39 29.33
C LEU A 154 -14.75 11.74 30.66
N THR A 155 -13.85 10.91 31.18
CA THR A 155 -13.24 11.04 32.51
C THR A 155 -11.72 10.92 32.56
N SER A 156 -10.94 10.88 31.46
CA SER A 156 -9.48 10.68 31.56
C SER A 156 -8.61 11.78 30.98
N SER A 157 -7.56 12.11 31.73
CA SER A 157 -6.56 13.16 31.55
C SER A 157 -5.74 13.07 30.23
N GLN A 158 -5.07 14.20 29.85
CA GLN A 158 -4.22 14.34 28.65
C GLN A 158 -3.13 13.24 28.46
N LEU A 159 -2.71 12.55 29.54
CA LEU A 159 -1.78 11.43 29.49
C LEU A 159 -2.41 10.18 28.83
N GLY A 160 -3.71 9.99 29.02
CA GLY A 160 -4.49 8.91 28.41
C GLY A 160 -4.56 8.98 26.87
N MET A 161 -4.58 10.20 26.30
CA MET A 161 -4.66 10.36 24.83
C MET A 161 -3.40 9.87 24.08
N LYS A 162 -2.20 10.08 24.63
CA LYS A 162 -0.94 9.60 24.00
C LYS A 162 -0.79 8.07 24.06
N LEU A 163 -1.26 7.47 25.16
CA LEU A 163 -1.27 6.01 25.31
C LEU A 163 -2.33 5.36 24.42
N LYS A 164 -3.48 5.99 24.24
CA LYS A 164 -4.57 5.52 23.35
C LYS A 164 -4.21 5.53 21.87
N GLY A 165 -3.50 6.54 21.41
CA GLY A 165 -3.02 6.57 20.02
C GLY A 165 -2.05 5.42 19.70
N LYS A 166 -1.28 4.95 20.69
CA LYS A 166 -0.47 3.71 20.56
C LYS A 166 -1.35 2.47 20.50
N GLN A 167 -2.35 2.34 21.36
CA GLN A 167 -3.28 1.20 21.36
C GLN A 167 -4.09 1.12 20.06
N SER A 168 -4.50 2.25 19.48
CA SER A 168 -5.26 2.28 18.22
C SER A 168 -4.45 1.76 17.04
N LEU A 169 -3.15 2.10 16.97
CA LEU A 169 -2.26 1.57 15.94
C LEU A 169 -1.95 0.09 16.13
N ASP A 170 -1.92 -0.39 17.38
CA ASP A 170 -1.76 -1.81 17.68
C ASP A 170 -2.95 -2.62 17.19
N GLN A 171 -4.15 -2.13 17.42
CA GLN A 171 -5.37 -2.78 16.92
C GLN A 171 -5.37 -2.89 15.39
N ILE A 172 -4.89 -1.85 14.68
CA ILE A 172 -4.76 -1.93 13.22
C ILE A 172 -3.67 -2.93 12.82
N ALA A 173 -2.52 -2.89 13.49
CA ALA A 173 -1.39 -3.78 13.25
C ALA A 173 -1.78 -5.27 13.43
N ASP A 174 -2.47 -5.58 14.53
CA ASP A 174 -2.95 -6.93 14.83
C ASP A 174 -3.98 -7.43 13.81
N ALA A 175 -4.86 -6.54 13.33
CA ALA A 175 -5.89 -6.88 12.34
C ALA A 175 -5.34 -7.08 10.92
N THR A 176 -4.24 -6.40 10.55
CA THR A 176 -3.69 -6.42 9.18
C THR A 176 -2.40 -7.21 9.03
N GLY A 177 -1.72 -7.52 10.15
CA GLY A 177 -0.40 -8.13 10.15
C GLY A 177 0.75 -7.17 9.81
N ASP A 178 0.45 -5.88 9.58
CA ASP A 178 1.44 -4.85 9.29
C ASP A 178 2.07 -4.30 10.58
N SER A 179 3.34 -3.89 10.53
CA SER A 179 3.96 -3.21 11.67
C SER A 179 3.39 -1.79 11.85
N ARG A 180 3.37 -1.27 13.09
CA ARG A 180 3.00 0.13 13.38
C ARG A 180 3.76 1.13 12.49
N ASN A 181 5.05 0.90 12.29
CA ASN A 181 5.88 1.76 11.44
C ASN A 181 5.42 1.72 9.98
N THR A 182 5.02 0.55 9.51
CA THR A 182 4.46 0.37 8.16
C THR A 182 3.16 1.16 8.02
N ILE A 183 2.23 1.02 8.97
CA ILE A 183 0.96 1.76 8.97
C ILE A 183 1.19 3.27 9.00
N HIS A 184 2.11 3.76 9.84
CA HIS A 184 2.47 5.19 9.86
C HIS A 184 3.01 5.66 8.51
N ARG A 185 3.84 4.86 7.83
CA ARG A 185 4.38 5.19 6.51
C ARG A 185 3.29 5.26 5.46
N TYR A 186 2.29 4.35 5.51
CA TYR A 186 1.11 4.41 4.64
C TYR A 186 0.31 5.70 4.88
N ILE A 187 -0.10 5.95 6.12
CA ILE A 187 -0.87 7.16 6.48
C ILE A 187 -0.12 8.43 6.03
N ARG A 188 1.21 8.41 6.09
CA ARG A 188 2.01 9.56 5.67
C ARG A 188 1.87 9.88 4.17
N LEU A 189 1.56 8.91 3.30
CA LEU A 189 1.34 9.15 1.87
C LEU A 189 0.15 10.09 1.60
N ASN A 190 -0.82 10.16 2.51
CA ASN A 190 -1.96 11.09 2.38
C ASN A 190 -1.54 12.57 2.47
N ARG A 191 -0.29 12.85 2.85
CA ARG A 191 0.30 14.21 2.86
C ARG A 191 0.95 14.60 1.53
N LEU A 192 0.97 13.70 0.56
CA LEU A 192 1.39 14.02 -0.79
C LEU A 192 0.30 14.81 -1.52
N ILE A 193 0.72 15.71 -2.40
CA ILE A 193 -0.20 16.34 -3.35
C ILE A 193 -0.81 15.29 -4.29
N PRO A 194 -2.02 15.55 -4.84
CA PRO A 194 -2.73 14.55 -5.67
C PRO A 194 -1.90 14.02 -6.84
N SER A 195 -1.10 14.85 -7.51
CA SER A 195 -0.25 14.45 -8.63
C SER A 195 0.85 13.46 -8.25
N LEU A 196 1.44 13.61 -7.05
CA LEU A 196 2.41 12.65 -6.52
C LEU A 196 1.74 11.36 -6.04
N GLN A 197 0.52 11.44 -5.46
CA GLN A 197 -0.26 10.24 -5.15
C GLN A 197 -0.56 9.43 -6.42
N ASP A 198 -0.99 10.09 -7.49
CA ASP A 198 -1.22 9.47 -8.80
C ASP A 198 0.07 8.85 -9.38
N SER A 199 1.21 9.50 -9.20
CA SER A 199 2.52 8.96 -9.59
C SER A 199 2.88 7.67 -8.81
N VAL A 200 2.49 7.58 -7.53
CA VAL A 200 2.63 6.34 -6.73
C VAL A 200 1.69 5.25 -7.24
N GLU A 201 0.42 5.56 -7.50
CA GLU A 201 -0.56 4.59 -8.00
C GLU A 201 -0.18 4.04 -9.38
N LYS A 202 0.41 4.86 -10.24
CA LYS A 202 0.94 4.45 -11.56
C LYS A 202 2.28 3.72 -11.50
N GLY A 203 2.86 3.55 -10.30
CA GLY A 203 4.17 2.92 -10.12
C GLY A 203 5.35 3.76 -10.62
N LYS A 204 5.14 5.03 -10.98
CA LYS A 204 6.20 5.96 -11.39
C LYS A 204 7.05 6.42 -10.21
N LEU A 205 6.45 6.55 -9.03
CA LEU A 205 7.14 6.90 -7.78
C LEU A 205 7.05 5.75 -6.80
N ALA A 206 8.19 5.23 -6.37
CA ALA A 206 8.25 4.10 -5.43
C ALA A 206 7.81 4.54 -4.01
N PHE A 207 7.21 3.61 -3.24
CA PHE A 207 6.66 3.83 -1.90
C PHE A 207 7.63 4.55 -0.94
N THR A 208 8.87 4.08 -0.84
CA THR A 208 9.81 4.62 0.17
C THR A 208 10.29 6.05 -0.15
N PRO A 209 10.67 6.41 -1.39
CA PRO A 209 10.86 7.81 -1.77
C PRO A 209 9.61 8.66 -1.55
N ALA A 210 8.42 8.18 -1.91
CA ALA A 210 7.15 8.88 -1.73
C ALA A 210 6.91 9.27 -0.26
N VAL A 211 7.14 8.32 0.68
CA VAL A 211 7.08 8.60 2.12
C VAL A 211 8.08 9.67 2.53
N ALA A 212 9.28 9.71 1.96
CA ALA A 212 10.26 10.75 2.28
C ALA A 212 9.81 12.12 1.75
N LEU A 213 9.28 12.18 0.52
CA LEU A 213 8.77 13.41 -0.11
C LEU A 213 7.52 13.97 0.60
N SER A 214 6.72 13.13 1.24
CA SER A 214 5.53 13.58 1.98
C SER A 214 5.86 14.47 3.20
N TYR A 215 7.13 14.64 3.55
CA TYR A 215 7.59 15.58 4.57
C TYR A 215 7.87 16.99 4.05
N LEU A 216 7.88 17.18 2.72
CA LEU A 216 8.01 18.49 2.09
C LEU A 216 6.66 19.23 2.19
N ASN A 217 6.71 20.56 2.12
CA ASN A 217 5.50 21.36 1.97
C ASN A 217 4.88 21.18 0.56
N PRO A 218 3.61 21.51 0.34
CA PRO A 218 2.96 21.32 -0.96
C PRO A 218 3.67 22.01 -2.12
N GLY A 219 4.20 23.23 -1.94
CA GLY A 219 4.92 23.95 -2.99
C GLY A 219 6.21 23.23 -3.42
N ASP A 220 7.01 22.74 -2.46
CA ASP A 220 8.20 21.95 -2.76
C ASP A 220 7.85 20.63 -3.47
N GLN A 221 6.70 20.02 -3.11
CA GLN A 221 6.21 18.81 -3.79
C GLN A 221 5.80 19.08 -5.23
N GLU A 222 5.21 20.25 -5.53
CA GLU A 222 4.88 20.67 -6.90
C GLU A 222 6.13 20.78 -7.76
N ILE A 223 7.20 21.39 -7.25
CA ILE A 223 8.48 21.47 -7.94
C ILE A 223 9.08 20.08 -8.20
N VAL A 224 9.02 19.19 -7.20
CA VAL A 224 9.46 17.79 -7.38
C VAL A 224 8.69 17.15 -8.53
N GLN A 225 7.36 17.31 -8.59
CA GLN A 225 6.52 16.75 -9.64
C GLN A 225 6.88 17.33 -11.02
N GLU A 226 7.07 18.65 -11.12
CA GLU A 226 7.49 19.31 -12.38
C GLU A 226 8.83 18.77 -12.88
N VAL A 227 9.80 18.57 -11.98
CA VAL A 227 11.11 18.02 -12.37
C VAL A 227 10.97 16.56 -12.81
N MET A 228 10.16 15.76 -12.11
CA MET A 228 9.89 14.36 -12.50
C MET A 228 9.29 14.26 -13.90
N GLU A 229 8.36 15.14 -14.24
CA GLU A 229 7.72 15.18 -15.57
C GLU A 229 8.68 15.67 -16.65
N ARG A 230 9.44 16.75 -16.39
CA ARG A 230 10.37 17.32 -17.35
C ARG A 230 11.55 16.39 -17.67
N GLU A 231 12.10 15.73 -16.67
CA GLU A 231 13.27 14.86 -16.82
C GLU A 231 12.88 13.39 -17.06
N GLU A 232 11.59 13.07 -17.08
CA GLU A 232 11.04 11.72 -17.20
C GLU A 232 11.68 10.72 -16.19
N THR A 233 12.03 11.21 -14.99
CA THR A 233 12.74 10.44 -13.97
C THR A 233 11.95 10.38 -12.66
N SER A 234 12.33 9.44 -11.80
CA SER A 234 11.76 9.32 -10.46
C SER A 234 12.86 9.50 -9.41
N PRO A 235 12.60 10.26 -8.34
CA PRO A 235 13.55 10.44 -7.26
C PRO A 235 13.99 9.11 -6.64
N SER A 236 15.29 8.91 -6.53
CA SER A 236 15.84 7.81 -5.76
C SER A 236 15.62 8.03 -4.25
N LEU A 237 15.70 6.96 -3.47
CA LEU A 237 15.57 7.06 -2.01
C LEU A 237 16.58 8.06 -1.41
N SER A 238 17.83 8.08 -1.90
CA SER A 238 18.87 8.99 -1.41
C SER A 238 18.54 10.45 -1.73
N GLN A 239 18.01 10.74 -2.91
CA GLN A 239 17.55 12.08 -3.29
C GLN A 239 16.37 12.53 -2.44
N ALA A 240 15.35 11.69 -2.29
CA ALA A 240 14.18 11.99 -1.48
C ALA A 240 14.54 12.21 0.01
N GLN A 241 15.45 11.41 0.56
CA GLN A 241 15.94 11.59 1.94
C GLN A 241 16.75 12.89 2.09
N LYS A 242 17.56 13.26 1.09
CA LYS A 242 18.29 14.54 1.09
C LYS A 242 17.33 15.73 1.08
N LEU A 243 16.30 15.69 0.23
CA LEU A 243 15.27 16.73 0.21
C LEU A 243 14.51 16.82 1.53
N LYS A 244 14.11 15.68 2.10
CA LYS A 244 13.47 15.63 3.43
C LYS A 244 14.36 16.27 4.50
N LYS A 245 15.67 15.99 4.52
CA LYS A 245 16.60 16.58 5.47
C LYS A 245 16.70 18.09 5.27
N MET A 246 16.86 18.55 4.02
CA MET A 246 16.93 19.99 3.68
C MET A 246 15.65 20.72 4.10
N ALA A 247 14.46 20.10 3.94
CA ALA A 247 13.20 20.64 4.42
C ALA A 247 13.15 20.74 5.95
N SER A 248 13.63 19.72 6.66
CA SER A 248 13.67 19.75 8.13
C SER A 248 14.66 20.78 8.68
N ASP A 249 15.77 21.02 7.98
CA ASP A 249 16.80 21.99 8.33
C ASP A 249 16.43 23.44 7.88
N GLY A 250 15.30 23.62 7.20
CA GLY A 250 14.87 24.92 6.66
C GLY A 250 15.77 25.47 5.56
N THR A 251 16.54 24.62 4.90
CA THR A 251 17.54 25.01 3.88
C THR A 251 17.10 24.68 2.46
N ILE A 252 15.89 24.15 2.27
CA ILE A 252 15.34 23.79 0.97
C ILE A 252 14.94 25.05 0.20
N ASP A 253 15.19 25.06 -1.11
CA ASP A 253 14.69 26.04 -2.07
C ASP A 253 14.54 25.37 -3.45
N ASP A 254 13.83 26.04 -4.36
CA ASP A 254 13.49 25.52 -5.69
C ASP A 254 14.73 25.06 -6.47
N LYS A 255 15.79 25.87 -6.46
CA LYS A 255 17.04 25.56 -7.16
C LYS A 255 17.68 24.28 -6.60
N LYS A 256 17.71 24.12 -5.28
CA LYS A 256 18.29 22.93 -4.65
C LYS A 256 17.46 21.68 -4.92
N ILE A 257 16.13 21.80 -5.02
CA ILE A 257 15.26 20.68 -5.41
C ILE A 257 15.66 20.22 -6.81
N VAL A 258 15.74 21.14 -7.77
CA VAL A 258 16.16 20.84 -9.14
C VAL A 258 17.57 20.23 -9.14
N ASP A 259 18.54 20.85 -8.47
CA ASP A 259 19.93 20.36 -8.40
C ASP A 259 20.00 18.95 -7.85
N VAL A 260 19.25 18.62 -6.77
CA VAL A 260 19.26 17.29 -6.17
C VAL A 260 18.66 16.24 -7.11
N LEU A 261 17.60 16.59 -7.84
CA LEU A 261 16.89 15.65 -8.69
C LEU A 261 17.58 15.44 -10.05
N THR A 262 18.23 16.48 -10.60
CA THR A 262 18.92 16.43 -11.89
C THR A 262 20.35 15.90 -11.80
N VAL A 263 20.94 15.80 -10.60
CA VAL A 263 22.23 15.11 -10.43
C VAL A 263 22.06 13.66 -10.87
N GLN A 264 22.49 13.38 -12.08
CA GLN A 264 22.62 11.99 -12.54
C GLN A 264 23.51 11.26 -11.55
N LYS A 265 23.08 10.09 -11.07
CA LYS A 265 23.97 9.17 -10.37
C LYS A 265 25.15 8.95 -11.30
N PRO A 266 26.40 9.18 -10.85
CA PRO A 266 27.51 8.67 -11.62
C PRO A 266 27.22 7.19 -11.84
N MET A 267 27.23 6.77 -13.09
CA MET A 267 27.01 5.37 -13.46
C MET A 267 28.24 4.59 -12.99
N TYR A 268 28.27 4.32 -11.68
CA TYR A 268 29.26 3.38 -11.14
C TYR A 268 28.81 2.00 -11.60
N GLU A 269 29.47 1.47 -12.59
CA GLU A 269 29.44 0.04 -12.83
C GLU A 269 30.04 -0.62 -11.59
N THR A 270 29.19 -1.14 -10.72
CA THR A 270 29.65 -1.84 -9.52
C THR A 270 29.86 -3.29 -9.89
N ILE A 271 31.12 -3.72 -9.90
CA ILE A 271 31.43 -5.15 -10.00
C ILE A 271 31.35 -5.73 -8.60
N THR A 272 30.36 -6.58 -8.36
CA THR A 272 30.15 -7.25 -7.08
C THR A 272 30.60 -8.70 -7.19
N PHE A 273 31.59 -9.09 -6.42
CA PHE A 273 31.97 -10.49 -6.27
C PHE A 273 31.26 -11.07 -5.04
N ARG A 274 30.69 -12.28 -5.19
CA ARG A 274 30.22 -13.04 -4.02
C ARG A 274 31.44 -13.52 -3.23
N PHE A 275 31.37 -13.42 -1.89
CA PHE A 275 32.47 -13.80 -1.00
C PHE A 275 32.98 -15.22 -1.31
N ASN A 276 32.11 -16.19 -1.39
CA ASN A 276 32.43 -17.61 -1.70
C ASN A 276 33.08 -17.81 -3.08
N THR A 277 32.94 -16.87 -4.03
CA THR A 277 33.56 -16.99 -5.35
C THR A 277 34.99 -16.49 -5.36
N VAL A 278 35.35 -15.61 -4.45
CA VAL A 278 36.72 -15.04 -4.36
C VAL A 278 37.53 -15.62 -3.21
N GLU A 279 36.91 -16.22 -2.21
CA GLU A 279 37.56 -16.79 -1.02
C GLU A 279 38.60 -17.84 -1.38
N GLU A 280 38.35 -18.66 -2.40
CA GLU A 280 39.28 -19.72 -2.87
C GLU A 280 40.61 -19.20 -3.38
N TYR A 281 40.68 -17.89 -3.74
CA TYR A 281 41.92 -17.24 -4.23
C TYR A 281 42.74 -16.58 -3.13
N PHE A 282 42.27 -16.67 -1.86
CA PHE A 282 42.95 -16.05 -0.72
C PHE A 282 43.27 -17.07 0.38
N PRO A 283 44.32 -16.83 1.18
CA PRO A 283 44.61 -17.68 2.33
C PRO A 283 43.44 -17.74 3.33
N GLU A 284 43.29 -18.91 3.98
CA GLU A 284 42.28 -19.09 5.03
C GLU A 284 42.38 -18.00 6.11
N GLY A 285 41.24 -17.45 6.52
CA GLY A 285 41.17 -16.38 7.53
C GLY A 285 41.38 -14.96 6.99
N THR A 286 41.52 -14.77 5.66
CA THR A 286 41.59 -13.44 5.06
C THR A 286 40.25 -12.74 5.17
N THR A 287 40.24 -11.57 5.80
CA THR A 287 38.97 -10.77 5.95
C THR A 287 38.61 -10.09 4.64
N GLY A 288 37.31 -9.79 4.44
CA GLY A 288 36.80 -9.10 3.25
C GLY A 288 37.50 -7.74 2.99
N LYS A 289 37.93 -7.03 4.04
CA LYS A 289 38.70 -5.79 3.91
C LYS A 289 40.11 -6.04 3.36
N GLN A 290 40.80 -7.08 3.85
CA GLN A 290 42.10 -7.47 3.35
C GLN A 290 42.05 -7.96 1.89
N MET A 291 40.99 -8.73 1.53
CA MET A 291 40.75 -9.13 0.14
C MET A 291 40.61 -7.92 -0.77
N GLN A 292 39.82 -6.93 -0.34
CA GLN A 292 39.63 -5.68 -1.10
C GLN A 292 40.95 -4.92 -1.30
N GLU A 293 41.76 -4.81 -0.27
CA GLU A 293 43.10 -4.15 -0.36
C GLU A 293 44.02 -4.84 -1.33
N ILE A 294 44.08 -6.19 -1.30
CA ILE A 294 44.88 -6.99 -2.22
C ILE A 294 44.36 -6.84 -3.66
N ILE A 295 43.07 -6.93 -3.89
CA ILE A 295 42.47 -6.74 -5.22
C ILE A 295 42.83 -5.35 -5.77
N MET A 296 42.71 -4.31 -4.96
CA MET A 296 43.05 -2.94 -5.37
C MET A 296 44.54 -2.79 -5.69
N GLY A 297 45.42 -3.49 -4.97
CA GLY A 297 46.87 -3.58 -5.28
C GLY A 297 47.11 -4.21 -6.66
N LEU A 298 46.52 -5.38 -6.90
CA LEU A 298 46.64 -6.09 -8.18
C LEU A 298 46.11 -5.27 -9.36
N LEU A 299 45.02 -4.53 -9.18
CA LEU A 299 44.48 -3.67 -10.22
C LEU A 299 45.38 -2.48 -10.54
N ARG A 300 46.10 -1.91 -9.55
CA ARG A 300 47.09 -0.84 -9.79
C ARG A 300 48.28 -1.38 -10.58
N ASP A 301 48.83 -2.54 -10.18
CA ASP A 301 49.92 -3.20 -10.90
C ASP A 301 49.53 -3.54 -12.35
N TYR A 302 48.29 -4.01 -12.54
CA TYR A 302 47.74 -4.27 -13.88
C TYR A 302 47.68 -2.99 -14.72
N GLN A 303 47.20 -1.89 -14.15
CA GLN A 303 47.07 -0.59 -14.80
C GLN A 303 48.46 -0.06 -15.26
N GLU A 304 49.50 -0.17 -14.37
CA GLU A 304 50.86 0.26 -14.72
C GLU A 304 51.47 -0.57 -15.87
N ARG A 305 51.26 -1.91 -15.82
CA ARG A 305 51.72 -2.80 -16.88
C ARG A 305 51.03 -2.51 -18.21
N TRP A 306 49.72 -2.21 -18.16
CA TRP A 306 48.95 -1.88 -19.35
C TRP A 306 49.36 -0.53 -19.94
N GLN A 307 49.67 0.48 -19.13
CA GLN A 307 50.17 1.78 -19.58
C GLN A 307 51.53 1.62 -20.25
N LYS A 308 52.47 0.89 -19.62
CA LYS A 308 53.80 0.61 -20.21
C LYS A 308 53.69 -0.10 -21.57
N LYS A 309 52.83 -1.10 -21.69
CA LYS A 309 52.59 -1.78 -22.97
C LYS A 309 52.04 -0.84 -24.04
N ARG A 310 51.15 0.08 -23.66
CA ARG A 310 50.56 1.05 -24.59
C ARG A 310 51.55 2.11 -25.06
N GLU A 311 52.46 2.51 -24.19
CA GLU A 311 53.58 3.40 -24.52
C GLU A 311 54.56 2.73 -25.48
N GLN A 312 54.97 1.49 -25.18
CA GLN A 312 55.84 0.70 -26.05
C GLN A 312 55.23 0.46 -27.45
N ALA A 313 53.93 0.18 -27.53
CA ALA A 313 53.22 0.04 -28.80
C ALA A 313 53.24 1.33 -29.63
N LYS A 314 53.05 2.49 -28.98
CA LYS A 314 53.12 3.80 -29.63
C LYS A 314 54.52 4.18 -30.08
N GLU A 315 55.58 3.70 -29.41
CA GLU A 315 56.96 3.92 -29.82
C GLU A 315 57.35 3.04 -31.04
N GLN A 316 56.72 1.85 -31.17
CA GLN A 316 56.95 0.94 -32.33
C GLN A 316 56.21 1.34 -33.60
N GLU A 317 55.15 2.20 -33.47
CA GLU A 317 54.39 2.75 -34.61
C GLU A 317 54.99 4.10 -35.11
N ARG A 318 56.03 4.62 -34.47
CA ARG A 318 56.79 5.82 -34.91
C ARG A 318 58.08 5.42 -35.59
#